data_3f1df964ede8b908e2ba386367e13356
#
_entry.id   3f1df964ede8b908e2ba386367e13356
#
_cell.length_a   1.000
_cell.length_b   1.000
_cell.length_c   1.000
_cell.angle_alpha   90.00
_cell.angle_beta   90.00
_cell.angle_gamma   90.00
#
_symmetry.space_group_name_H-M   'P 1'
#
loop_
_entity.id
_entity.type
_entity.pdbx_description
1 polymer ?
#
loop_
_entity_poly.entity_id
_entity_poly.type
_entity_poly.pdbx_seq_one_letter_code
_entity_poly.pdbx_strand_id
1 'polypeptide(L)'
;ALGVMASIANPFAVAIASKFAGISMADGIGIRIILLCIYIPTGIIFTMHYAKKIQKDPTKSLVYAQAEENKKFFLGNGFDKNDLPEFTLKRKLILIVFGLSFLIMIWGVLSWEDLGVTIWPTMGWWFPELTAVFLVASIIVAIIDRIKVDAFMDIFIKGAADLLSVAIIIGVARGVSVIMSDASITDTLLHYCETAVSSMSSGLFAGMNYLIFLVLSFFIPSSSGLATLSM
;
A
#
# COMPACT_ATOMS: atom_id res chain seq x y z
N ALA A 1 1.14 -0.95 5.81
CA ALA A 1 0.52 -2.20 6.27
C ALA A 1 -0.97 -1.98 6.63
N LEU A 2 -1.32 -1.14 7.62
CA LEU A 2 -2.72 -0.93 8.07
C LEU A 2 -3.67 -0.52 6.95
N GLY A 3 -3.24 0.32 6.01
CA GLY A 3 -4.08 0.74 4.87
C GLY A 3 -4.43 -0.39 3.90
N VAL A 4 -3.57 -1.40 3.77
CA VAL A 4 -3.86 -2.59 2.96
C VAL A 4 -4.80 -3.53 3.70
N MET A 5 -4.56 -3.76 5.00
CA MET A 5 -5.41 -4.62 5.84
C MET A 5 -6.84 -4.10 5.97
N ALA A 6 -7.01 -2.78 5.98
CA ALA A 6 -8.30 -2.11 6.16
C ALA A 6 -8.91 -1.60 4.85
N SER A 7 -8.42 -2.05 3.71
CA SER A 7 -8.90 -1.55 2.41
C SER A 7 -10.33 -2.03 2.13
N ILE A 8 -11.18 -1.07 1.74
CA ILE A 8 -12.59 -1.32 1.43
C ILE A 8 -12.73 -1.92 0.03
N ALA A 9 -12.01 -1.35 -0.93
CA ALA A 9 -12.08 -1.66 -2.36
C ALA A 9 -10.67 -1.71 -2.96
N ASN A 10 -9.87 -2.69 -2.54
CA ASN A 10 -8.53 -2.89 -3.07
C ASN A 10 -8.58 -3.77 -4.31
N PRO A 11 -8.26 -3.26 -5.51
CA PRO A 11 -8.33 -4.05 -6.74
C PRO A 11 -7.32 -5.21 -6.74
N PHE A 12 -6.20 -5.10 -6.02
CA PHE A 12 -5.14 -6.10 -5.97
C PHE A 12 -5.42 -7.28 -5.02
N ALA A 13 -6.35 -7.14 -4.11
CA ALA A 13 -6.72 -8.20 -3.18
C ALA A 13 -8.22 -8.46 -3.22
N VAL A 14 -9.04 -7.45 -2.90
CA VAL A 14 -10.50 -7.61 -2.80
C VAL A 14 -11.13 -7.98 -4.15
N ALA A 15 -10.78 -7.27 -5.24
CA ALA A 15 -11.36 -7.57 -6.55
C ALA A 15 -10.96 -8.95 -7.05
N ILE A 16 -9.68 -9.36 -6.85
CA ILE A 16 -9.21 -10.68 -7.25
C ILE A 16 -9.92 -11.77 -6.44
N ALA A 17 -9.95 -11.65 -5.11
CA ALA A 17 -10.63 -12.62 -4.26
C ALA A 17 -12.13 -12.72 -4.57
N SER A 18 -12.83 -11.59 -4.75
CA SER A 18 -14.24 -11.56 -5.12
C SER A 18 -14.50 -12.24 -6.47
N LYS A 19 -13.62 -12.00 -7.45
CA LYS A 19 -13.73 -12.62 -8.77
C LYS A 19 -13.60 -14.16 -8.70
N PHE A 20 -12.64 -14.66 -7.93
CA PHE A 20 -12.47 -16.11 -7.75
C PHE A 20 -13.62 -16.72 -6.94
N ALA A 21 -14.13 -16.01 -5.94
CA ALA A 21 -15.29 -16.44 -5.16
C ALA A 21 -16.63 -16.32 -5.94
N GLY A 22 -16.65 -15.70 -7.12
CA GLY A 22 -17.85 -15.50 -7.93
C GLY A 22 -18.85 -14.51 -7.31
N ILE A 23 -18.36 -13.59 -6.47
CA ILE A 23 -19.18 -12.56 -5.79
C ILE A 23 -18.76 -11.16 -6.24
N SER A 24 -19.64 -10.17 -6.02
CA SER A 24 -19.33 -8.77 -6.29
C SER A 24 -18.28 -8.23 -5.30
N MET A 25 -17.44 -7.30 -5.77
CA MET A 25 -16.52 -6.57 -4.88
C MET A 25 -17.27 -5.75 -3.82
N ALA A 26 -18.53 -5.41 -4.05
CA ALA A 26 -19.38 -4.72 -3.08
C ALA A 26 -19.87 -5.65 -1.95
N ASP A 27 -19.90 -6.97 -2.16
CA ASP A 27 -20.30 -7.92 -1.14
C ASP A 27 -19.35 -7.87 0.07
N GLY A 28 -19.91 -7.78 1.26
CA GLY A 28 -19.14 -7.63 2.51
C GLY A 28 -18.50 -6.26 2.74
N ILE A 29 -18.83 -5.23 1.94
CA ILE A 29 -18.27 -3.87 2.09
C ILE A 29 -18.58 -3.27 3.47
N GLY A 30 -19.74 -3.57 4.06
CA GLY A 30 -20.12 -3.10 5.39
C GLY A 30 -19.15 -3.59 6.48
N ILE A 31 -18.78 -4.88 6.44
CA ILE A 31 -17.81 -5.45 7.39
C ILE A 31 -16.43 -4.83 7.19
N ARG A 32 -16.01 -4.61 5.94
CA ARG A 32 -14.71 -3.95 5.62
C ARG A 32 -14.66 -2.50 6.12
N ILE A 33 -15.78 -1.76 6.05
CA ILE A 33 -15.89 -0.41 6.63
C ILE A 33 -15.75 -0.47 8.16
N ILE A 34 -16.39 -1.42 8.83
CA ILE A 34 -16.26 -1.60 10.28
C ILE A 34 -14.80 -1.89 10.65
N LEU A 35 -14.15 -2.81 9.93
CA LEU A 35 -12.74 -3.12 10.13
C LEU A 35 -11.84 -1.91 9.90
N LEU A 36 -12.11 -1.10 8.88
CA LEU A 36 -11.40 0.16 8.64
C LEU A 36 -11.51 1.11 9.83
N CYS A 37 -12.74 1.27 10.37
CA CYS A 37 -13.01 2.12 11.54
C CYS A 37 -12.34 1.60 12.82
N ILE A 38 -11.99 0.33 12.90
CA ILE A 38 -11.26 -0.25 14.04
C ILE A 38 -9.75 -0.13 13.83
N TYR A 39 -9.22 -0.53 12.66
CA TYR A 39 -7.79 -0.61 12.43
C TYR A 39 -7.12 0.75 12.33
N ILE A 40 -7.75 1.76 11.69
CA ILE A 40 -7.15 3.09 11.57
C ILE A 40 -6.98 3.76 12.94
N PRO A 41 -8.01 3.89 13.81
CA PRO A 41 -7.82 4.46 15.14
C PRO A 41 -6.83 3.67 16.00
N THR A 42 -6.87 2.34 15.93
CA THR A 42 -5.92 1.49 16.67
C THR A 42 -4.47 1.79 16.26
N GLY A 43 -4.21 1.91 14.95
CA GLY A 43 -2.90 2.27 14.45
C GLY A 43 -2.46 3.68 14.85
N ILE A 44 -3.37 4.64 14.79
CA ILE A 44 -3.10 6.02 15.22
C ILE A 44 -2.77 6.05 16.73
N ILE A 45 -3.59 5.41 17.57
CA ILE A 45 -3.38 5.37 19.01
C ILE A 45 -2.04 4.72 19.36
N PHE A 46 -1.74 3.59 18.72
CA PHE A 46 -0.46 2.90 18.90
C PHE A 46 0.73 3.79 18.54
N THR A 47 0.67 4.42 17.35
CA THR A 47 1.75 5.30 16.87
C THR A 47 1.91 6.52 17.77
N MET A 48 0.81 7.14 18.19
CA MET A 48 0.83 8.29 19.11
C MET A 48 1.39 7.92 20.49
N HIS A 49 1.03 6.74 21.00
CA HIS A 49 1.56 6.24 22.27
C HIS A 49 3.06 5.98 22.18
N TYR A 50 3.49 5.33 21.11
CA TYR A 50 4.91 5.08 20.84
C TYR A 50 5.70 6.38 20.66
N ALA A 51 5.18 7.33 19.90
CA ALA A 51 5.79 8.66 19.72
C ALA A 51 5.96 9.40 21.06
N LYS A 52 4.92 9.41 21.92
CA LYS A 52 5.02 10.00 23.26
C LYS A 52 6.06 9.32 24.15
N LYS A 53 6.21 7.98 24.02
CA LYS A 53 7.22 7.22 24.75
C LYS A 53 8.64 7.61 24.35
N ILE A 54 8.89 7.73 23.02
CA ILE A 54 10.18 8.15 22.47
C ILE A 54 10.47 9.62 22.77
N GLN A 55 9.45 10.47 22.75
CA GLN A 55 9.61 11.89 23.08
C GLN A 55 10.11 12.11 24.51
N LYS A 56 9.68 11.24 25.46
CA LYS A 56 10.15 11.26 26.85
C LYS A 56 11.55 10.67 27.01
N ASP A 57 11.86 9.63 26.25
CA ASP A 57 13.14 8.92 26.34
C ASP A 57 13.52 8.41 24.92
N PRO A 58 14.33 9.18 24.17
CA PRO A 58 14.75 8.82 22.82
C PRO A 58 15.46 7.47 22.73
N THR A 59 16.13 7.01 23.79
CA THR A 59 16.87 5.75 23.79
C THR A 59 15.98 4.52 23.64
N LYS A 60 14.68 4.67 23.90
CA LYS A 60 13.66 3.61 23.74
C LYS A 60 13.20 3.43 22.27
N SER A 61 13.74 4.22 21.36
CA SER A 61 13.48 4.03 19.93
C SER A 61 14.18 2.78 19.42
N LEU A 62 13.47 1.93 18.66
CA LEU A 62 14.02 0.76 18.00
C LEU A 62 15.14 1.10 17.00
N VAL A 63 15.11 2.31 16.45
CA VAL A 63 16.07 2.83 15.48
C VAL A 63 16.97 3.93 16.08
N TYR A 64 17.14 3.95 17.40
CA TYR A 64 17.95 4.97 18.07
C TYR A 64 19.40 5.04 17.57
N ALA A 65 20.01 3.89 17.28
CA ALA A 65 21.36 3.82 16.74
C ALA A 65 21.52 4.49 15.36
N GLN A 66 20.41 4.57 14.58
CA GLN A 66 20.37 5.19 13.27
C GLN A 66 19.77 6.60 13.29
N ALA A 67 19.52 7.18 14.47
CA ALA A 67 18.81 8.45 14.61
C ALA A 67 19.47 9.61 13.88
N GLU A 68 20.79 9.72 13.95
CA GLU A 68 21.56 10.77 13.26
C GLU A 68 21.57 10.58 11.74
N GLU A 69 21.69 9.35 11.27
CA GLU A 69 21.65 9.02 9.85
C GLU A 69 20.26 9.29 9.27
N ASN A 70 19.22 8.82 9.95
CA ASN A 70 17.83 9.07 9.59
C ASN A 70 17.50 10.56 9.60
N LYS A 71 18.01 11.32 10.58
CA LYS A 71 17.83 12.76 10.63
C LYS A 71 18.45 13.46 9.42
N LYS A 72 19.68 13.09 9.06
CA LYS A 72 20.33 13.61 7.85
C LYS A 72 19.58 13.24 6.57
N PHE A 73 19.09 12.00 6.48
CA PHE A 73 18.36 11.51 5.31
C PHE A 73 17.04 12.25 5.12
N PHE A 74 16.22 12.36 6.18
CA PHE A 74 14.85 12.90 6.06
C PHE A 74 14.78 14.43 6.18
N LEU A 75 15.66 15.05 6.94
CA LEU A 75 15.62 16.49 7.21
C LEU A 75 16.71 17.29 6.45
N GLY A 76 17.67 16.58 5.84
CA GLY A 76 18.81 17.23 5.21
C GLY A 76 19.77 17.91 6.22
N ASN A 77 20.82 18.54 5.69
CA ASN A 77 21.83 19.23 6.50
C ASN A 77 21.41 20.66 6.85
N GLY A 78 20.31 20.90 7.49
CA GLY A 78 19.92 22.27 7.84
C GLY A 78 18.44 22.50 8.10
N PHE A 79 17.71 21.48 8.48
CA PHE A 79 16.31 21.68 8.89
C PHE A 79 16.26 22.46 10.20
N ASP A 80 15.97 23.75 10.11
CA ASP A 80 15.60 24.59 11.25
C ASP A 80 14.07 24.66 11.34
N LYS A 81 13.52 24.31 12.52
CA LYS A 81 12.08 24.43 12.78
C LYS A 81 11.57 25.87 12.68
N ASN A 82 12.46 26.85 12.81
CA ASN A 82 12.11 28.26 12.73
C ASN A 82 12.17 28.82 11.30
N ASP A 83 12.77 28.08 10.36
CA ASP A 83 12.87 28.45 8.95
C ASP A 83 11.93 27.60 8.10
N LEU A 84 10.69 27.49 8.53
CA LEU A 84 9.66 26.81 7.73
C LEU A 84 9.31 27.68 6.52
N PRO A 85 9.41 27.14 5.32
CA PRO A 85 9.11 27.87 4.11
C PRO A 85 7.64 28.32 4.09
N GLU A 86 7.38 29.59 3.78
CA GLU A 86 6.05 30.17 3.71
C GLU A 86 5.11 29.36 2.79
N PHE A 87 3.86 29.23 3.21
CA PHE A 87 2.81 28.52 2.46
C PHE A 87 2.25 29.39 1.34
N THR A 88 3.07 29.64 0.32
CA THR A 88 2.73 30.48 -0.83
C THR A 88 1.63 29.87 -1.71
N LEU A 89 0.98 30.70 -2.55
CA LEU A 89 -0.01 30.25 -3.52
C LEU A 89 0.54 29.14 -4.44
N LYS A 90 1.79 29.26 -4.86
CA LYS A 90 2.50 28.27 -5.67
C LYS A 90 2.56 26.91 -4.98
N ARG A 91 2.92 26.86 -3.69
CA ARG A 91 2.94 25.61 -2.91
C ARG A 91 1.55 25.03 -2.71
N LYS A 92 0.52 25.88 -2.55
CA LYS A 92 -0.87 25.41 -2.51
C LYS A 92 -1.27 24.72 -3.80
N LEU A 93 -0.94 25.31 -4.96
CA LEU A 93 -1.20 24.69 -6.27
C LEU A 93 -0.49 23.36 -6.44
N ILE A 94 0.78 23.25 -6.03
CA ILE A 94 1.53 21.99 -6.07
C ILE A 94 0.85 20.92 -5.21
N LEU A 95 0.42 21.26 -4.00
CA LEU A 95 -0.31 20.33 -3.13
C LEU A 95 -1.67 19.92 -3.71
N ILE A 96 -2.36 20.83 -4.39
CA ILE A 96 -3.61 20.51 -5.09
C ILE A 96 -3.34 19.53 -6.23
N VAL A 97 -2.35 19.75 -7.08
CA VAL A 97 -1.97 18.83 -8.15
C VAL A 97 -1.60 17.46 -7.59
N PHE A 98 -0.81 17.42 -6.52
CA PHE A 98 -0.45 16.20 -5.82
C PHE A 98 -1.68 15.47 -5.28
N GLY A 99 -2.58 16.15 -4.59
CA GLY A 99 -3.83 15.57 -4.10
C GLY A 99 -4.75 15.07 -5.22
N LEU A 100 -4.87 15.84 -6.31
CA LEU A 100 -5.67 15.46 -7.47
C LEU A 100 -5.11 14.22 -8.17
N SER A 101 -3.79 14.05 -8.25
CA SER A 101 -3.19 12.83 -8.85
C SER A 101 -3.62 11.56 -8.11
N PHE A 102 -3.74 11.60 -6.78
CA PHE A 102 -4.27 10.48 -6.01
C PHE A 102 -5.78 10.27 -6.22
N LEU A 103 -6.55 11.35 -6.31
CA LEU A 103 -7.99 11.22 -6.58
C LEU A 103 -8.24 10.63 -7.96
N ILE A 104 -7.48 11.06 -8.97
CA ILE A 104 -7.54 10.50 -10.34
C ILE A 104 -7.12 9.03 -10.35
N MET A 105 -6.05 8.67 -9.61
CA MET A 105 -5.63 7.28 -9.44
C MET A 105 -6.74 6.43 -8.86
N ILE A 106 -7.34 6.86 -7.75
CA ILE A 106 -8.44 6.13 -7.08
C ILE A 106 -9.62 5.99 -8.04
N TRP A 107 -9.99 7.06 -8.74
CA TRP A 107 -11.08 7.05 -9.70
C TRP A 107 -10.85 6.07 -10.86
N GLY A 108 -9.63 5.99 -11.40
CA GLY A 108 -9.29 5.12 -12.52
C GLY A 108 -9.14 3.64 -12.15
N VAL A 109 -8.79 3.35 -10.89
CA VAL A 109 -8.57 1.99 -10.38
C VAL A 109 -9.85 1.33 -9.88
N LEU A 110 -10.81 2.11 -9.37
CA LEU A 110 -12.05 1.57 -8.81
C LEU A 110 -12.98 1.01 -9.89
N SER A 111 -13.52 -0.18 -9.62
CA SER A 111 -14.59 -0.76 -10.41
C SER A 111 -15.92 -0.15 -9.94
N TRP A 112 -16.34 0.95 -10.57
CA TRP A 112 -17.54 1.70 -10.19
C TRP A 112 -18.82 0.90 -10.37
N GLU A 113 -18.89 0.07 -11.43
CA GLU A 113 -20.01 -0.83 -11.70
C GLU A 113 -20.22 -1.84 -10.54
N ASP A 114 -19.12 -2.44 -10.05
CA ASP A 114 -19.17 -3.38 -8.92
C ASP A 114 -19.61 -2.71 -7.62
N LEU A 115 -19.41 -1.40 -7.50
CA LEU A 115 -19.84 -0.59 -6.35
C LEU A 115 -21.29 -0.09 -6.50
N GLY A 116 -21.99 -0.44 -7.59
CA GLY A 116 -23.35 -0.01 -7.88
C GLY A 116 -23.46 1.42 -8.43
N VAL A 117 -22.35 2.04 -8.81
CA VAL A 117 -22.29 3.38 -9.39
C VAL A 117 -22.20 3.26 -10.92
N THR A 118 -23.36 3.35 -11.58
CA THR A 118 -23.47 3.19 -13.05
C THR A 118 -23.21 4.46 -13.84
N ILE A 119 -23.09 5.63 -13.16
CA ILE A 119 -22.88 6.93 -13.81
C ILE A 119 -21.45 7.07 -14.34
N TRP A 120 -20.49 6.42 -13.68
CA TRP A 120 -19.07 6.49 -14.04
C TRP A 120 -18.60 5.19 -14.69
N PRO A 121 -17.89 5.29 -15.83
CA PRO A 121 -17.35 4.10 -16.46
C PRO A 121 -16.22 3.52 -15.62
N THR A 122 -16.18 2.20 -15.50
CA THR A 122 -15.06 1.48 -14.91
C THR A 122 -13.88 1.50 -15.89
N MET A 123 -12.82 2.21 -15.53
CA MET A 123 -11.64 2.40 -16.40
C MET A 123 -10.67 1.21 -16.35
N GLY A 124 -10.66 0.47 -15.24
CA GLY A 124 -9.81 -0.70 -15.05
C GLY A 124 -8.31 -0.40 -15.12
N TRP A 125 -7.90 0.79 -14.69
CA TRP A 125 -6.50 1.21 -14.74
C TRP A 125 -5.60 0.30 -13.92
N TRP A 126 -4.40 0.07 -14.46
CA TRP A 126 -3.35 -0.72 -13.87
C TRP A 126 -2.03 0.07 -13.79
N PHE A 127 -0.91 -0.60 -13.57
CA PHE A 127 0.39 0.07 -13.40
C PHE A 127 0.79 1.03 -14.52
N PRO A 128 0.57 0.74 -15.82
CA PRO A 128 0.96 1.67 -16.89
C PRO A 128 0.23 3.01 -16.79
N GLU A 129 -1.10 2.98 -16.60
CA GLU A 129 -1.93 4.19 -16.51
C GLU A 129 -1.59 4.97 -15.23
N LEU A 130 -1.38 4.29 -14.10
CA LEU A 130 -0.95 4.92 -12.86
C LEU A 130 0.41 5.60 -13.00
N THR A 131 1.35 4.95 -13.68
CA THR A 131 2.67 5.53 -13.97
C THR A 131 2.53 6.79 -14.81
N ALA A 132 1.67 6.77 -15.85
CA ALA A 132 1.41 7.93 -16.68
C ALA A 132 0.80 9.10 -15.88
N VAL A 133 -0.16 8.84 -15.00
CA VAL A 133 -0.78 9.87 -14.15
C VAL A 133 0.25 10.57 -13.28
N PHE A 134 1.09 9.81 -12.56
CA PHE A 134 2.10 10.39 -11.70
C PHE A 134 3.22 11.08 -12.47
N LEU A 135 3.60 10.56 -13.65
CA LEU A 135 4.57 11.23 -14.53
C LEU A 135 4.04 12.59 -14.99
N VAL A 136 2.80 12.64 -15.49
CA VAL A 136 2.17 13.90 -15.91
C VAL A 136 2.06 14.86 -14.72
N ALA A 137 1.63 14.39 -13.55
CA ALA A 137 1.55 15.22 -12.35
C ALA A 137 2.92 15.79 -11.97
N SER A 138 4.00 15.01 -12.06
CA SER A 138 5.36 15.47 -11.77
C SER A 138 5.83 16.56 -12.74
N ILE A 139 5.51 16.43 -14.03
CA ILE A 139 5.81 17.44 -15.04
C ILE A 139 5.02 18.73 -14.76
N ILE A 140 3.74 18.63 -14.43
CA ILE A 140 2.91 19.79 -14.07
C ILE A 140 3.49 20.52 -12.86
N VAL A 141 3.90 19.78 -11.83
CA VAL A 141 4.55 20.35 -10.64
C VAL A 141 5.86 21.05 -11.02
N ALA A 142 6.68 20.44 -11.88
CA ALA A 142 7.92 21.04 -12.35
C ALA A 142 7.69 22.36 -13.12
N ILE A 143 6.63 22.43 -13.93
CA ILE A 143 6.24 23.66 -14.65
C ILE A 143 5.77 24.72 -13.67
N ILE A 144 4.90 24.38 -12.70
CA ILE A 144 4.41 25.32 -11.68
C ILE A 144 5.58 25.87 -10.86
N ASP A 145 6.52 24.99 -10.48
CA ASP A 145 7.68 25.38 -9.68
C ASP A 145 8.79 26.01 -10.51
N ARG A 146 8.66 26.02 -11.85
CA ARG A 146 9.65 26.55 -12.79
C ARG A 146 11.02 25.86 -12.61
N ILE A 147 11.02 24.57 -12.36
CA ILE A 147 12.23 23.77 -12.22
C ILE A 147 12.91 23.66 -13.60
N LYS A 148 14.22 23.90 -13.66
CA LYS A 148 14.98 23.70 -14.88
C LYS A 148 15.00 22.21 -15.23
N VAL A 149 15.06 21.90 -16.55
CA VAL A 149 15.02 20.52 -17.04
C VAL A 149 16.12 19.67 -16.41
N ASP A 150 17.35 20.17 -16.34
CA ASP A 150 18.47 19.45 -15.73
C ASP A 150 18.19 19.09 -14.27
N ALA A 151 17.69 20.05 -13.48
CA ALA A 151 17.35 19.83 -12.09
C ALA A 151 16.16 18.85 -11.93
N PHE A 152 15.18 18.91 -12.83
CA PHE A 152 14.08 17.94 -12.85
C PHE A 152 14.59 16.53 -13.12
N MET A 153 15.48 16.36 -14.09
CA MET A 153 16.07 15.05 -14.42
C MET A 153 16.89 14.50 -13.26
N ASP A 154 17.68 15.33 -12.58
CA ASP A 154 18.43 14.91 -11.40
C ASP A 154 17.53 14.44 -10.26
N ILE A 155 16.43 15.16 -9.99
CA ILE A 155 15.44 14.79 -8.97
C ILE A 155 14.75 13.48 -9.36
N PHE A 156 14.36 13.34 -10.63
CA PHE A 156 13.71 12.14 -11.15
C PHE A 156 14.61 10.91 -11.04
N ILE A 157 15.87 11.02 -11.45
CA ILE A 157 16.84 9.93 -11.36
C ILE A 157 17.11 9.54 -9.90
N LYS A 158 17.24 10.52 -9.00
CA LYS A 158 17.37 10.25 -7.56
C LYS A 158 16.16 9.49 -7.02
N GLY A 159 14.95 9.94 -7.34
CA GLY A 159 13.73 9.24 -6.93
C GLY A 159 13.66 7.79 -7.46
N ALA A 160 14.07 7.58 -8.71
CA ALA A 160 14.16 6.24 -9.29
C ALA A 160 15.21 5.37 -8.57
N ALA A 161 16.38 5.94 -8.24
CA ALA A 161 17.43 5.24 -7.50
C ALA A 161 16.98 4.84 -6.08
N ASP A 162 16.26 5.70 -5.39
CA ASP A 162 15.71 5.40 -4.05
C ASP A 162 14.74 4.20 -4.07
N LEU A 163 14.01 4.01 -5.18
CA LEU A 163 13.09 2.89 -5.36
C LEU A 163 13.75 1.61 -5.89
N LEU A 164 15.00 1.67 -6.34
CA LEU A 164 15.68 0.51 -6.92
C LEU A 164 15.81 -0.64 -5.94
N SER A 165 16.11 -0.37 -4.68
CA SER A 165 16.19 -1.39 -3.63
C SER A 165 14.86 -2.11 -3.44
N VAL A 166 13.75 -1.38 -3.48
CA VAL A 166 12.39 -1.94 -3.38
C VAL A 166 12.08 -2.82 -4.59
N ALA A 167 12.45 -2.37 -5.80
CA ALA A 167 12.26 -3.13 -7.03
C ALA A 167 13.03 -4.48 -7.00
N ILE A 168 14.28 -4.47 -6.50
CA ILE A 168 15.09 -5.68 -6.35
C ILE A 168 14.44 -6.63 -5.33
N ILE A 169 13.99 -6.12 -4.18
CA ILE A 169 13.32 -6.93 -3.15
C ILE A 169 12.05 -7.58 -3.73
N ILE A 170 11.24 -6.84 -4.48
CA ILE A 170 10.04 -7.37 -5.14
C ILE A 170 10.42 -8.47 -6.14
N GLY A 171 11.48 -8.28 -6.93
CA GLY A 171 11.98 -9.26 -7.88
C GLY A 171 12.41 -10.57 -7.20
N VAL A 172 13.19 -10.47 -6.12
CA VAL A 172 13.63 -11.63 -5.32
C VAL A 172 12.45 -12.33 -4.67
N ALA A 173 11.53 -11.58 -4.05
CA ALA A 173 10.31 -12.13 -3.44
C ALA A 173 9.44 -12.86 -4.48
N ARG A 174 9.33 -12.31 -5.70
CA ARG A 174 8.63 -12.99 -6.81
C ARG A 174 9.33 -14.28 -7.21
N GLY A 175 10.67 -14.30 -7.25
CA GLY A 175 11.45 -15.51 -7.51
C GLY A 175 11.15 -16.62 -6.49
N VAL A 176 11.07 -16.31 -5.21
CA VAL A 176 10.67 -17.28 -4.17
C VAL A 176 9.27 -17.84 -4.44
N SER A 177 8.30 -16.97 -4.76
CA SER A 177 6.93 -17.40 -5.06
C SER A 177 6.86 -18.32 -6.28
N VAL A 178 7.65 -18.07 -7.34
CA VAL A 178 7.73 -18.91 -8.53
C VAL A 178 8.30 -20.28 -8.17
N ILE A 179 9.42 -20.33 -7.43
CA ILE A 179 10.03 -21.60 -7.01
C ILE A 179 9.05 -22.43 -6.17
N MET A 180 8.34 -21.82 -5.22
CA MET A 180 7.34 -22.51 -4.40
C MET A 180 6.19 -23.07 -5.23
N SER A 181 5.75 -22.33 -6.26
CA SER A 181 4.69 -22.75 -7.17
C SER A 181 5.17 -23.91 -8.07
N ASP A 182 6.33 -23.76 -8.72
CA ASP A 182 6.88 -24.80 -9.62
C ASP A 182 7.19 -26.11 -8.89
N ALA A 183 7.61 -26.02 -7.63
CA ALA A 183 7.83 -27.18 -6.78
C ALA A 183 6.56 -27.75 -6.14
N SER A 184 5.37 -27.21 -6.44
CA SER A 184 4.06 -27.58 -5.84
C SER A 184 4.05 -27.51 -4.29
N ILE A 185 4.97 -26.73 -3.71
CA ILE A 185 5.04 -26.52 -2.25
C ILE A 185 3.82 -25.75 -1.79
N THR A 186 3.43 -24.73 -2.54
CA THR A 186 2.25 -23.91 -2.24
C THR A 186 0.97 -24.74 -2.23
N ASP A 187 0.77 -25.58 -3.25
CA ASP A 187 -0.41 -26.46 -3.37
C ASP A 187 -0.47 -27.46 -2.22
N THR A 188 0.67 -28.06 -1.89
CA THR A 188 0.78 -29.00 -0.77
C THR A 188 0.42 -28.32 0.55
N LEU A 189 0.93 -27.09 0.79
CA LEU A 189 0.67 -26.33 2.00
C LEU A 189 -0.81 -25.94 2.11
N LEU A 190 -1.41 -25.47 1.01
CA LEU A 190 -2.84 -25.11 0.95
C LEU A 190 -3.73 -26.34 1.19
N HIS A 191 -3.41 -27.49 0.60
CA HIS A 191 -4.16 -28.73 0.81
C HIS A 191 -4.18 -29.15 2.28
N TYR A 192 -3.05 -29.09 2.97
CA TYR A 192 -3.01 -29.37 4.42
C TYR A 192 -3.81 -28.36 5.23
N CYS A 193 -3.73 -27.07 4.88
CA CYS A 193 -4.50 -26.03 5.54
C CYS A 193 -6.01 -26.23 5.33
N GLU A 194 -6.45 -26.51 4.09
CA GLU A 194 -7.84 -26.80 3.75
C GLU A 194 -8.37 -28.00 4.53
N THR A 195 -7.61 -29.10 4.53
CA THR A 195 -7.98 -30.30 5.27
C THR A 195 -8.15 -30.03 6.76
N ALA A 196 -7.29 -29.20 7.35
CA ALA A 196 -7.35 -28.86 8.77
C ALA A 196 -8.60 -28.05 9.14
N VAL A 197 -9.14 -27.24 8.22
CA VAL A 197 -10.28 -26.36 8.52
C VAL A 197 -11.61 -26.87 7.97
N SER A 198 -11.62 -27.85 7.09
CA SER A 198 -12.81 -28.35 6.39
C SER A 198 -13.93 -28.87 7.31
N SER A 199 -13.58 -29.36 8.50
CA SER A 199 -14.53 -29.91 9.48
C SER A 199 -14.98 -28.88 10.54
N MET A 200 -14.58 -27.62 10.43
CA MET A 200 -14.83 -26.60 11.46
C MET A 200 -16.16 -25.88 11.23
N SER A 201 -16.75 -25.37 12.33
CA SER A 201 -17.89 -24.45 12.23
C SER A 201 -17.49 -23.14 11.56
N SER A 202 -18.45 -22.47 10.89
CA SER A 202 -18.19 -21.26 10.08
C SER A 202 -17.39 -20.16 10.81
N GLY A 203 -17.66 -19.93 12.10
CA GLY A 203 -16.92 -18.93 12.88
C GLY A 203 -15.48 -19.35 13.20
N LEU A 204 -15.29 -20.63 13.53
CA LEU A 204 -13.95 -21.17 13.79
C LEU A 204 -13.14 -21.24 12.50
N PHE A 205 -13.79 -21.63 11.40
CA PHE A 205 -13.21 -21.62 10.05
C PHE A 205 -12.66 -20.23 9.69
N ALA A 206 -13.46 -19.16 9.86
CA ALA A 206 -13.03 -17.80 9.56
C ALA A 206 -11.79 -17.38 10.40
N GLY A 207 -11.78 -17.71 11.69
CA GLY A 207 -10.66 -17.41 12.59
C GLY A 207 -9.39 -18.18 12.22
N MET A 208 -9.51 -19.48 11.96
CA MET A 208 -8.37 -20.32 11.55
C MET A 208 -7.85 -19.93 10.18
N ASN A 209 -8.74 -19.63 9.24
CA ASN A 209 -8.39 -19.17 7.91
C ASN A 209 -7.57 -17.86 7.98
N TYR A 210 -7.98 -16.92 8.84
CA TYR A 210 -7.22 -15.71 9.09
C TYR A 210 -5.77 -16.01 9.57
N LEU A 211 -5.61 -16.96 10.50
CA LEU A 211 -4.28 -17.36 11.00
C LEU A 211 -3.44 -18.04 9.91
N ILE A 212 -4.05 -18.90 9.11
CA ILE A 212 -3.40 -19.54 7.96
C ILE A 212 -2.91 -18.48 6.97
N PHE A 213 -3.76 -17.54 6.60
CA PHE A 213 -3.38 -16.44 5.71
C PHE A 213 -2.28 -15.55 6.28
N LEU A 214 -2.26 -15.34 7.60
CA LEU A 214 -1.20 -14.60 8.27
C LEU A 214 0.16 -15.30 8.07
N VAL A 215 0.21 -16.62 8.23
CA VAL A 215 1.42 -17.41 8.02
C VAL A 215 1.80 -17.46 6.54
N LEU A 216 0.85 -17.70 5.66
CA LEU A 216 1.07 -17.75 4.21
C LEU A 216 1.57 -16.42 3.66
N SER A 217 1.12 -15.28 4.21
CA SER A 217 1.56 -13.95 3.79
C SER A 217 3.05 -13.68 4.04
N PHE A 218 3.67 -14.46 4.93
CA PHE A 218 5.12 -14.42 5.13
C PHE A 218 5.88 -15.06 3.96
N PHE A 219 5.35 -16.15 3.41
CA PHE A 219 5.97 -16.88 2.29
C PHE A 219 5.58 -16.30 0.94
N ILE A 220 4.36 -15.78 0.82
CA ILE A 220 3.80 -15.19 -0.41
C ILE A 220 3.58 -13.70 -0.19
N PRO A 221 4.58 -12.85 -0.43
CA PRO A 221 4.52 -11.42 -0.11
C PRO A 221 3.60 -10.60 -1.04
N SER A 222 3.03 -11.25 -2.06
CA SER A 222 2.09 -10.62 -2.99
C SER A 222 0.65 -10.84 -2.54
N SER A 223 -0.08 -9.77 -2.21
CA SER A 223 -1.50 -9.85 -1.84
C SER A 223 -2.38 -10.42 -2.96
N SER A 224 -2.11 -10.06 -4.21
CA SER A 224 -2.81 -10.60 -5.37
C SER A 224 -2.46 -12.07 -5.60
N GLY A 225 -1.18 -12.43 -5.50
CA GLY A 225 -0.72 -13.82 -5.61
C GLY A 225 -1.31 -14.71 -4.51
N LEU A 226 -1.33 -14.23 -3.28
CA LEU A 226 -1.95 -14.97 -2.17
C LEU A 226 -3.45 -15.16 -2.39
N ALA A 227 -4.18 -14.11 -2.82
CA ALA A 227 -5.60 -14.21 -3.13
C ALA A 227 -5.89 -15.19 -4.27
N THR A 228 -5.06 -15.21 -5.32
CA THR A 228 -5.23 -16.12 -6.47
C THR A 228 -4.98 -17.60 -6.08
N LEU A 229 -4.03 -17.85 -5.20
CA LEU A 229 -3.64 -19.21 -4.81
C LEU A 229 -4.56 -19.81 -3.74
N SER A 230 -5.28 -18.99 -3.00
CA SER A 230 -6.06 -19.42 -1.83
C SER A 230 -7.57 -19.50 -2.09
N MET A 231 -8.01 -19.12 -3.28
CA MET A 231 -9.40 -19.20 -3.74
C MET A 231 -9.58 -20.28 -4.82
#